data_1b6a2bc43a3474f0727f37f8814edf88
#
_entry.id   1b6a2bc43a3474f0727f37f8814edf88
#
_cell.length_a   1.000
_cell.length_b   1.000
_cell.length_c   1.000
_cell.angle_alpha   90.00
_cell.angle_beta   90.00
_cell.angle_gamma   90.00
#
_symmetry.space_group_name_H-M   'P 1'
#
loop_
_entity.id
_entity.type
_entity.pdbx_description
1 polymer ?
#
loop_
_entity_poly.entity_id
_entity_poly.type
_entity_poly.pdbx_seq_one_letter_code
_entity_poly.pdbx_strand_id
1 'polypeptide(L)'
;MTSVSPISRFKFVGRGLFSSVFGASVLAFSLAAPAISGEIYADKAPSTALGRDVPFTVYLPDGYPNGVATGYPVIYLLHGAGGDENEWRLKLGAKETLEGLVARGLMRPSVVVMPTTGGASWWTDGAAEKAGTAVMADLLPYVEKKYRVSRERSGRAIAGLSMGGYGALNLSLRNPDKFCAAGVISPAIYDPLPPETSASRQTPQFVRNGQFDPETWKSLNYASQLDTYKAQPFRVPMWIVSGDHDRLGIAPMAANLYWRLHQIQPKQVELRVVDGDHEWMTFRDALPAALEYIEKECTKPS
;
A
#
# COMPACT_ATOMS: atom_id res chain seq x y z
N MET A 1 51.45 -47.23 -38.96
CA MET A 1 51.28 -48.52 -39.55
C MET A 1 49.78 -48.70 -39.69
N THR A 2 49.26 -48.40 -40.90
CA THR A 2 48.66 -49.35 -41.85
C THR A 2 47.37 -49.97 -41.31
N SER A 3 46.15 -49.87 -41.91
CA SER A 3 45.79 -50.08 -43.34
C SER A 3 44.28 -49.73 -43.47
N VAL A 4 43.81 -48.93 -44.28
CA VAL A 4 43.20 -48.88 -45.61
C VAL A 4 42.21 -50.05 -45.96
N SER A 5 40.90 -49.60 -46.09
CA SER A 5 39.95 -49.87 -47.22
C SER A 5 39.28 -51.23 -47.37
N PRO A 6 38.26 -51.42 -48.30
CA PRO A 6 37.34 -50.49 -48.94
C PRO A 6 35.83 -50.92 -49.04
N ILE A 7 34.96 -50.01 -49.43
CA ILE A 7 33.84 -50.02 -50.41
C ILE A 7 32.94 -51.26 -50.55
N SER A 8 31.62 -51.01 -50.38
CA SER A 8 30.62 -51.61 -51.27
C SER A 8 29.41 -50.72 -51.47
N ARG A 9 29.15 -50.40 -52.77
CA ARG A 9 27.97 -49.69 -53.26
C ARG A 9 26.81 -50.68 -53.37
N PHE A 10 25.63 -50.27 -52.86
CA PHE A 10 24.39 -50.82 -53.41
C PHE A 10 23.43 -49.66 -53.72
N LYS A 11 23.05 -49.59 -55.00
CA LYS A 11 21.94 -48.79 -55.50
C LYS A 11 20.66 -49.52 -55.24
N PHE A 12 19.66 -48.89 -54.68
CA PHE A 12 18.27 -49.27 -54.84
C PHE A 12 17.41 -48.10 -55.28
N VAL A 13 16.80 -48.30 -56.45
CA VAL A 13 15.80 -47.47 -57.06
C VAL A 13 14.46 -47.85 -56.42
N GLY A 14 13.71 -46.99 -55.83
CA GLY A 14 12.38 -47.22 -55.30
C GLY A 14 11.53 -46.01 -55.46
N ARG A 15 10.45 -46.10 -56.19
CA ARG A 15 9.47 -45.15 -56.67
C ARG A 15 8.83 -44.33 -55.53
N GLY A 16 8.60 -43.09 -55.84
CA GLY A 16 7.91 -42.16 -55.00
C GLY A 16 6.42 -42.43 -54.76
N LEU A 17 6.01 -42.00 -53.59
CA LEU A 17 4.62 -41.63 -53.27
C LEU A 17 4.67 -40.27 -52.58
N PHE A 18 4.24 -39.27 -53.30
CA PHE A 18 3.99 -37.94 -52.73
C PHE A 18 2.72 -38.02 -51.85
N SER A 19 2.90 -38.06 -50.53
CA SER A 19 1.81 -37.78 -49.58
C SER A 19 1.87 -36.31 -49.23
N SER A 20 0.99 -35.53 -49.81
CA SER A 20 0.72 -34.16 -49.42
C SER A 20 0.04 -34.12 -48.05
N VAL A 21 0.82 -33.84 -47.02
CA VAL A 21 0.26 -33.53 -45.69
C VAL A 21 -0.25 -32.08 -45.73
N PHE A 22 -1.56 -31.90 -45.81
CA PHE A 22 -2.23 -30.63 -45.56
C PHE A 22 -2.07 -30.33 -44.08
N GLY A 23 -1.12 -29.46 -43.73
CA GLY A 23 -0.98 -28.90 -42.40
C GLY A 23 -2.13 -27.92 -42.17
N ALA A 24 -3.13 -28.32 -41.39
CA ALA A 24 -4.12 -27.40 -40.85
C ALA A 24 -3.45 -26.50 -39.81
N SER A 25 -3.11 -25.27 -40.21
CA SER A 25 -2.70 -24.22 -39.27
C SER A 25 -3.91 -23.85 -38.43
N VAL A 26 -3.98 -24.32 -37.19
CA VAL A 26 -4.91 -23.84 -36.19
C VAL A 26 -4.43 -22.45 -35.78
N LEU A 27 -5.05 -21.40 -36.33
CA LEU A 27 -4.94 -20.05 -35.78
C LEU A 27 -5.59 -20.06 -34.39
N ALA A 28 -4.76 -20.15 -33.37
CA ALA A 28 -5.18 -19.85 -31.99
C ALA A 28 -5.52 -18.36 -31.90
N PHE A 29 -6.80 -18.02 -32.02
CA PHE A 29 -7.27 -16.71 -31.61
C PHE A 29 -7.07 -16.59 -30.10
N SER A 30 -6.03 -15.90 -29.71
CA SER A 30 -5.86 -15.46 -28.33
C SER A 30 -6.93 -14.40 -28.11
N LEU A 31 -8.04 -14.78 -27.48
CA LEU A 31 -9.02 -13.82 -26.96
C LEU A 31 -8.29 -13.06 -25.88
N ALA A 32 -7.83 -11.84 -26.19
CA ALA A 32 -7.36 -10.92 -25.18
C ALA A 32 -8.51 -10.73 -24.17
N ALA A 33 -8.27 -11.09 -22.92
CA ALA A 33 -9.20 -10.79 -21.85
C ALA A 33 -9.46 -9.28 -21.88
N PRO A 34 -10.72 -8.83 -21.66
CA PRO A 34 -11.00 -7.40 -21.58
C PRO A 34 -10.07 -6.77 -20.57
N ALA A 35 -9.44 -5.65 -20.94
CA ALA A 35 -8.57 -4.93 -20.03
C ALA A 35 -9.43 -4.46 -18.85
N ILE A 36 -9.08 -4.90 -17.64
CA ILE A 36 -9.67 -4.39 -16.41
C ILE A 36 -9.27 -2.91 -16.33
N SER A 37 -10.25 -2.02 -16.36
CA SER A 37 -10.00 -0.58 -16.33
C SER A 37 -10.96 0.10 -15.38
N GLY A 38 -10.48 0.37 -14.17
CA GLY A 38 -11.20 1.22 -13.21
C GLY A 38 -11.06 2.71 -13.56
N GLU A 39 -11.86 3.51 -12.90
CA GLU A 39 -11.91 4.96 -13.10
C GLU A 39 -11.37 5.72 -11.90
N ILE A 40 -10.81 6.91 -12.13
CA ILE A 40 -10.30 7.79 -11.08
C ILE A 40 -11.05 9.12 -11.12
N TYR A 41 -11.51 9.55 -9.95
CA TYR A 41 -12.21 10.81 -9.77
C TYR A 41 -11.57 11.63 -8.65
N ALA A 42 -11.60 12.95 -8.79
CA ALA A 42 -11.34 13.87 -7.70
C ALA A 42 -12.63 14.13 -6.90
N ASP A 43 -12.53 14.16 -5.60
CA ASP A 43 -13.65 14.43 -4.70
C ASP A 43 -13.15 15.12 -3.42
N LYS A 44 -14.06 15.52 -2.53
CA LYS A 44 -13.72 16.16 -1.27
C LYS A 44 -14.76 15.86 -0.20
N ALA A 45 -14.31 15.61 1.00
CA ALA A 45 -15.15 15.41 2.17
C ALA A 45 -15.15 16.67 3.04
N PRO A 46 -16.31 17.20 3.42
CA PRO A 46 -16.36 18.26 4.43
C PRO A 46 -15.71 17.80 5.73
N SER A 47 -14.85 18.64 6.33
CA SER A 47 -14.22 18.32 7.61
C SER A 47 -14.46 19.42 8.63
N THR A 48 -15.13 19.03 9.70
CA THR A 48 -15.29 19.85 10.88
C THR A 48 -13.99 19.97 11.67
N ALA A 49 -13.20 18.89 11.68
CA ALA A 49 -11.93 18.84 12.40
C ALA A 49 -10.90 19.81 11.82
N LEU A 50 -10.91 20.06 10.51
CA LEU A 50 -10.00 20.98 9.84
C LEU A 50 -10.61 22.36 9.55
N GLY A 51 -11.94 22.50 9.63
CA GLY A 51 -12.64 23.72 9.19
C GLY A 51 -12.56 23.98 7.68
N ARG A 52 -12.18 22.95 6.90
CA ARG A 52 -12.06 22.95 5.43
C ARG A 52 -12.31 21.55 4.89
N ASP A 53 -12.57 21.45 3.60
CA ASP A 53 -12.70 20.13 2.95
C ASP A 53 -11.39 19.34 3.01
N VAL A 54 -11.49 18.01 3.06
CA VAL A 54 -10.43 17.04 2.81
C VAL A 54 -10.51 16.60 1.35
N PRO A 55 -9.67 17.11 0.45
CA PRO A 55 -9.60 16.63 -0.91
C PRO A 55 -9.12 15.18 -0.95
N PHE A 56 -9.61 14.41 -1.91
CA PHE A 56 -9.10 13.08 -2.18
C PHE A 56 -9.32 12.68 -3.64
N THR A 57 -8.45 11.80 -4.11
CA THR A 57 -8.66 11.07 -5.35
C THR A 57 -9.21 9.69 -5.00
N VAL A 58 -10.23 9.23 -5.70
CA VAL A 58 -10.80 7.89 -5.52
C VAL A 58 -10.64 7.08 -6.80
N TYR A 59 -10.13 5.86 -6.65
CA TYR A 59 -10.14 4.83 -7.68
C TYR A 59 -11.36 3.92 -7.44
N LEU A 60 -12.16 3.75 -8.47
CA LEU A 60 -13.31 2.86 -8.53
C LEU A 60 -12.95 1.69 -9.46
N PRO A 61 -13.03 0.43 -9.01
CA PRO A 61 -12.66 -0.70 -9.84
C PRO A 61 -13.66 -0.92 -10.99
N ASP A 62 -13.23 -1.64 -12.02
CA ASP A 62 -14.10 -2.05 -13.11
C ASP A 62 -15.35 -2.74 -12.60
N GLY A 63 -16.49 -2.46 -13.22
CA GLY A 63 -17.81 -2.97 -12.80
C GLY A 63 -18.42 -2.27 -11.58
N TYR A 64 -17.77 -1.26 -10.98
CA TYR A 64 -18.37 -0.47 -9.91
C TYR A 64 -19.61 0.31 -10.43
N PRO A 65 -20.73 0.41 -9.67
CA PRO A 65 -20.92 -0.05 -8.29
C PRO A 65 -21.57 -1.44 -8.16
N ASN A 66 -21.75 -2.18 -9.25
CA ASN A 66 -22.66 -3.33 -9.30
C ASN A 66 -22.01 -4.68 -8.96
N GLY A 67 -20.68 -4.75 -8.96
CA GLY A 67 -19.94 -6.01 -8.86
C GLY A 67 -19.98 -6.71 -7.49
N VAL A 68 -20.27 -6.01 -6.38
CA VAL A 68 -20.20 -6.57 -5.01
C VAL A 68 -21.42 -6.18 -4.20
N ALA A 69 -22.23 -7.17 -3.82
CA ALA A 69 -23.49 -6.95 -3.11
C ALA A 69 -23.30 -6.32 -1.72
N THR A 70 -22.27 -6.72 -0.97
CA THR A 70 -21.97 -6.28 0.40
C THR A 70 -21.15 -4.99 0.46
N GLY A 71 -20.86 -4.37 -0.69
CA GLY A 71 -19.92 -3.24 -0.81
C GLY A 71 -18.48 -3.69 -1.04
N TYR A 72 -17.72 -2.87 -1.78
CA TYR A 72 -16.32 -3.14 -2.09
C TYR A 72 -15.43 -2.97 -0.87
N PRO A 73 -14.35 -3.74 -0.73
CA PRO A 73 -13.28 -3.37 0.19
C PRO A 73 -12.78 -1.96 -0.10
N VAL A 74 -12.34 -1.24 0.93
CA VAL A 74 -11.78 0.10 0.77
C VAL A 74 -10.40 0.19 1.39
N ILE A 75 -9.46 0.79 0.66
CA ILE A 75 -8.09 1.01 1.10
C ILE A 75 -7.80 2.51 1.07
N TYR A 76 -7.31 3.04 2.18
CA TYR A 76 -6.85 4.42 2.29
C TYR A 76 -5.33 4.46 2.08
N LEU A 77 -4.85 5.22 1.07
CA LEU A 77 -3.43 5.38 0.76
C LEU A 77 -2.97 6.79 1.14
N LEU A 78 -2.14 6.89 2.17
CA LEU A 78 -1.66 8.15 2.73
C LEU A 78 -0.33 8.56 2.08
N HIS A 79 -0.29 9.78 1.52
CA HIS A 79 0.90 10.34 0.85
C HIS A 79 2.02 10.72 1.82
N GLY A 80 3.24 10.92 1.29
CA GLY A 80 4.42 11.38 2.00
C GLY A 80 4.43 12.89 2.26
N ALA A 81 5.48 13.38 2.93
CA ALA A 81 5.66 14.81 3.19
C ALA A 81 5.79 15.60 1.88
N GLY A 82 5.07 16.73 1.79
CA GLY A 82 5.01 17.55 0.57
C GLY A 82 4.15 16.98 -0.56
N GLY A 83 3.51 15.81 -0.34
CA GLY A 83 2.59 15.19 -1.28
C GLY A 83 1.16 15.74 -1.20
N ASP A 84 0.31 15.22 -2.06
CA ASP A 84 -1.12 15.53 -2.14
C ASP A 84 -1.94 14.28 -2.53
N GLU A 85 -3.22 14.44 -2.78
CA GLU A 85 -4.16 13.37 -3.17
C GLU A 85 -3.85 12.71 -4.53
N ASN A 86 -2.91 13.26 -5.29
CA ASN A 86 -2.51 12.73 -6.60
C ASN A 86 -1.20 11.94 -6.56
N GLU A 87 -0.45 11.98 -5.45
CA GLU A 87 0.89 11.39 -5.35
C GLU A 87 0.90 9.90 -5.70
N TRP A 88 -0.01 9.12 -5.12
CA TRP A 88 -0.10 7.69 -5.37
C TRP A 88 -0.43 7.37 -6.83
N ARG A 89 -1.26 8.18 -7.45
CA ARG A 89 -1.66 8.02 -8.85
C ARG A 89 -0.54 8.42 -9.81
N LEU A 90 0.04 9.62 -9.62
CA LEU A 90 0.95 10.22 -10.61
C LEU A 90 2.40 9.76 -10.48
N LYS A 91 2.86 9.45 -9.26
CA LYS A 91 4.26 9.10 -9.01
C LYS A 91 4.48 7.62 -8.75
N LEU A 92 3.46 6.93 -8.25
CA LEU A 92 3.60 5.57 -7.74
C LEU A 92 2.84 4.51 -8.55
N GLY A 93 2.08 4.92 -9.59
CA GLY A 93 1.38 3.97 -10.45
C GLY A 93 0.35 3.10 -9.71
N ALA A 94 -0.36 3.70 -8.74
CA ALA A 94 -1.29 2.94 -7.91
C ALA A 94 -2.41 2.27 -8.74
N LYS A 95 -2.93 2.94 -9.79
CA LYS A 95 -3.95 2.38 -10.67
C LYS A 95 -3.45 1.12 -11.37
N GLU A 96 -2.30 1.21 -12.02
CA GLU A 96 -1.69 0.12 -12.77
C GLU A 96 -1.36 -1.06 -11.86
N THR A 97 -0.90 -0.79 -10.64
CA THR A 97 -0.64 -1.81 -9.61
C THR A 97 -1.93 -2.53 -9.21
N LEU A 98 -2.99 -1.78 -8.91
CA LEU A 98 -4.29 -2.35 -8.51
C LEU A 98 -4.88 -3.23 -9.62
N GLU A 99 -4.91 -2.72 -10.85
CA GLU A 99 -5.43 -3.45 -12.00
C GLU A 99 -4.62 -4.71 -12.30
N GLY A 100 -3.29 -4.61 -12.19
CA GLY A 100 -2.41 -5.75 -12.37
C GLY A 100 -2.59 -6.84 -11.29
N LEU A 101 -2.84 -6.46 -10.04
CA LEU A 101 -3.12 -7.41 -8.97
C LEU A 101 -4.50 -8.08 -9.14
N VAL A 102 -5.52 -7.32 -9.50
CA VAL A 102 -6.86 -7.85 -9.77
C VAL A 102 -6.85 -8.79 -10.96
N ALA A 103 -6.21 -8.42 -12.07
CA ALA A 103 -6.10 -9.25 -13.27
C ALA A 103 -5.40 -10.59 -13.01
N ARG A 104 -4.46 -10.64 -12.07
CA ARG A 104 -3.76 -11.85 -11.64
C ARG A 104 -4.50 -12.65 -10.56
N GLY A 105 -5.64 -12.17 -10.08
CA GLY A 105 -6.39 -12.80 -8.99
C GLY A 105 -5.70 -12.73 -7.62
N LEU A 106 -4.75 -11.82 -7.46
CA LEU A 106 -3.99 -11.61 -6.20
C LEU A 106 -4.67 -10.62 -5.25
N MET A 107 -5.69 -9.94 -5.73
CA MET A 107 -6.49 -8.98 -4.96
C MET A 107 -7.92 -8.91 -5.51
N ARG A 108 -8.89 -8.75 -4.61
CA ARG A 108 -10.28 -8.46 -5.02
C ARG A 108 -10.40 -7.03 -5.56
N PRO A 109 -11.32 -6.77 -6.51
CA PRO A 109 -11.68 -5.41 -6.87
C PRO A 109 -11.99 -4.59 -5.61
N SER A 110 -11.30 -3.47 -5.43
CA SER A 110 -11.39 -2.64 -4.23
C SER A 110 -11.47 -1.17 -4.60
N VAL A 111 -12.21 -0.38 -3.83
CA VAL A 111 -12.17 1.08 -3.89
C VAL A 111 -10.91 1.57 -3.18
N VAL A 112 -10.19 2.51 -3.78
CA VAL A 112 -9.00 3.08 -3.14
C VAL A 112 -9.17 4.59 -3.00
N VAL A 113 -8.99 5.09 -1.80
CA VAL A 113 -9.11 6.51 -1.44
C VAL A 113 -7.73 7.05 -1.12
N MET A 114 -7.34 8.08 -1.84
CA MET A 114 -6.03 8.75 -1.71
C MET A 114 -6.27 10.19 -1.24
N PRO A 115 -6.38 10.43 0.07
CA PRO A 115 -6.71 11.75 0.59
C PRO A 115 -5.50 12.65 0.75
N THR A 116 -5.76 13.95 0.98
CA THR A 116 -4.79 14.87 1.57
C THR A 116 -5.42 15.70 2.69
N THR A 117 -4.73 15.81 3.81
CA THR A 117 -5.02 16.77 4.87
C THR A 117 -4.00 17.91 4.90
N GLY A 118 -3.10 17.92 3.90
CA GLY A 118 -2.01 18.86 3.73
C GLY A 118 -0.64 18.18 3.77
N GLY A 119 0.29 18.66 2.97
CA GLY A 119 1.62 18.07 2.78
C GLY A 119 2.53 18.05 4.02
N ALA A 120 2.12 18.69 5.12
CA ALA A 120 2.84 18.72 6.41
C ALA A 120 1.97 18.28 7.58
N SER A 121 0.85 17.60 7.32
CA SER A 121 -0.14 17.24 8.35
C SER A 121 0.29 16.11 9.29
N TRP A 122 1.22 15.27 8.83
CA TRP A 122 1.65 14.04 9.53
C TRP A 122 0.50 13.11 9.92
N TRP A 123 -0.68 13.34 9.35
CA TRP A 123 -1.87 12.53 9.60
C TRP A 123 -2.21 12.38 11.09
N THR A 124 -1.88 13.40 11.89
CA THR A 124 -2.00 13.37 13.35
C THR A 124 -2.64 14.66 13.88
N ASP A 125 -3.15 14.60 15.11
CA ASP A 125 -3.73 15.74 15.81
C ASP A 125 -2.64 16.47 16.61
N GLY A 126 -1.84 17.25 15.89
CA GLY A 126 -0.71 17.99 16.46
C GLY A 126 -1.06 19.38 16.94
N ALA A 127 -0.05 20.23 17.03
CA ALA A 127 -0.21 21.61 17.49
C ALA A 127 -0.97 22.51 16.51
N ALA A 128 -0.89 22.21 15.20
CA ALA A 128 -1.46 23.06 14.16
C ALA A 128 -2.90 22.69 13.78
N GLU A 129 -3.19 21.41 13.60
CA GLU A 129 -4.50 20.95 13.13
C GLU A 129 -4.80 19.53 13.58
N LYS A 130 -6.06 19.10 13.41
CA LYS A 130 -6.56 17.76 13.79
C LYS A 130 -6.67 16.84 12.58
N ALA A 131 -5.55 16.57 11.91
CA ALA A 131 -5.53 15.80 10.68
C ALA A 131 -5.92 14.33 10.89
N GLY A 132 -5.54 13.72 12.00
CA GLY A 132 -5.96 12.37 12.37
C GLY A 132 -7.47 12.27 12.58
N THR A 133 -8.05 13.20 13.33
CA THR A 133 -9.51 13.30 13.51
C THR A 133 -10.22 13.52 12.19
N ALA A 134 -9.70 14.38 11.29
CA ALA A 134 -10.30 14.59 9.98
C ALA A 134 -10.38 13.32 9.14
N VAL A 135 -9.36 12.47 9.19
CA VAL A 135 -9.41 11.16 8.50
C VAL A 135 -10.45 10.26 9.15
N MET A 136 -10.43 10.12 10.47
CA MET A 136 -11.23 9.11 11.17
C MET A 136 -12.70 9.50 11.36
N ALA A 137 -12.98 10.77 11.66
CA ALA A 137 -14.31 11.23 12.02
C ALA A 137 -15.06 11.91 10.85
N ASP A 138 -14.34 12.44 9.86
CA ASP A 138 -14.96 13.15 8.75
C ASP A 138 -14.86 12.37 7.43
N LEU A 139 -13.63 11.99 7.00
CA LEU A 139 -13.41 11.35 5.70
C LEU A 139 -13.97 9.92 5.64
N LEU A 140 -13.66 9.06 6.61
CA LEU A 140 -14.12 7.66 6.61
C LEU A 140 -15.65 7.58 6.52
N PRO A 141 -16.43 8.24 7.40
CA PRO A 141 -17.90 8.22 7.31
C PRO A 141 -18.45 8.83 6.03
N TYR A 142 -17.79 9.86 5.48
CA TYR A 142 -18.19 10.45 4.20
C TYR A 142 -18.04 9.43 3.06
N VAL A 143 -16.89 8.75 2.99
CA VAL A 143 -16.64 7.71 1.98
C VAL A 143 -17.66 6.57 2.10
N GLU A 144 -17.93 6.09 3.30
CA GLU A 144 -18.91 5.02 3.57
C GLU A 144 -20.35 5.42 3.25
N LYS A 145 -20.67 6.71 3.30
CA LYS A 145 -22.00 7.23 2.92
C LYS A 145 -22.13 7.41 1.42
N LYS A 146 -21.06 7.87 0.76
CA LYS A 146 -21.10 8.27 -0.65
C LYS A 146 -20.81 7.12 -1.61
N TYR A 147 -19.90 6.24 -1.24
CA TYR A 147 -19.46 5.15 -2.08
C TYR A 147 -19.98 3.80 -1.59
N ARG A 148 -20.15 2.86 -2.51
CA ARG A 148 -20.59 1.51 -2.19
C ARG A 148 -19.39 0.69 -1.66
N VAL A 149 -18.96 0.99 -0.45
CA VAL A 149 -17.87 0.30 0.23
C VAL A 149 -18.36 -0.45 1.46
N SER A 150 -17.58 -1.46 1.89
CA SER A 150 -17.83 -2.18 3.12
C SER A 150 -17.65 -1.24 4.32
N ARG A 151 -18.57 -1.34 5.28
CA ARG A 151 -18.49 -0.63 6.58
C ARG A 151 -17.84 -1.48 7.67
N GLU A 152 -17.64 -2.74 7.36
CA GLU A 152 -17.04 -3.69 8.29
C GLU A 152 -15.52 -3.49 8.40
N ARG A 153 -14.97 -3.82 9.55
CA ARG A 153 -13.52 -3.80 9.78
C ARG A 153 -12.78 -4.64 8.76
N SER A 154 -13.28 -5.85 8.46
CA SER A 154 -12.69 -6.78 7.48
C SER A 154 -12.62 -6.26 6.05
N GLY A 155 -13.39 -5.22 5.74
CA GLY A 155 -13.39 -4.56 4.43
C GLY A 155 -12.63 -3.24 4.41
N ARG A 156 -11.91 -2.84 5.46
CA ARG A 156 -11.22 -1.53 5.52
C ARG A 156 -9.77 -1.68 5.89
N ALA A 157 -8.88 -1.18 5.03
CA ALA A 157 -7.44 -1.18 5.24
C ALA A 157 -6.83 0.21 5.05
N ILE A 158 -5.60 0.38 5.50
CA ILE A 158 -4.85 1.62 5.38
C ILE A 158 -3.40 1.31 4.99
N ALA A 159 -2.82 2.13 4.13
CA ALA A 159 -1.39 2.09 3.88
C ALA A 159 -0.85 3.51 3.67
N GLY A 160 0.46 3.67 3.77
CA GLY A 160 1.08 4.95 3.54
C GLY A 160 2.59 4.86 3.47
N LEU A 161 3.21 5.86 2.87
CA LEU A 161 4.65 5.97 2.71
C LEU A 161 5.22 7.16 3.50
N SER A 162 6.41 7.01 4.06
CA SER A 162 7.13 8.09 4.74
C SER A 162 6.28 8.74 5.86
N MET A 163 5.91 10.02 5.73
CA MET A 163 4.92 10.70 6.58
C MET A 163 3.57 9.94 6.58
N GLY A 164 3.13 9.42 5.44
CA GLY A 164 1.93 8.59 5.33
C GLY A 164 2.09 7.23 6.03
N GLY A 165 3.30 6.66 6.03
CA GLY A 165 3.64 5.47 6.81
C GLY A 165 3.55 5.72 8.31
N TYR A 166 4.01 6.87 8.78
CA TYR A 166 3.77 7.35 10.14
C TYR A 166 2.26 7.43 10.42
N GLY A 167 1.49 8.04 9.50
CA GLY A 167 0.04 8.17 9.63
C GLY A 167 -0.68 6.82 9.68
N ALA A 168 -0.39 5.93 8.73
CA ALA A 168 -1.01 4.60 8.66
C ALA A 168 -0.75 3.78 9.93
N LEU A 169 0.47 3.80 10.44
CA LEU A 169 0.84 3.15 11.70
C LEU A 169 0.05 3.73 12.88
N ASN A 170 0.15 5.05 13.11
CA ASN A 170 -0.43 5.68 14.29
C ASN A 170 -1.96 5.64 14.29
N LEU A 171 -2.61 5.82 13.14
CA LEU A 171 -4.07 5.69 13.02
C LEU A 171 -4.53 4.26 13.30
N SER A 172 -3.77 3.25 12.83
CA SER A 172 -4.07 1.85 13.10
C SER A 172 -3.92 1.47 14.56
N LEU A 173 -2.90 1.97 15.24
CA LEU A 173 -2.67 1.70 16.66
C LEU A 173 -3.74 2.35 17.56
N ARG A 174 -4.21 3.55 17.18
CA ARG A 174 -5.26 4.27 17.92
C ARG A 174 -6.66 3.75 17.66
N ASN A 175 -6.91 3.17 16.48
CA ASN A 175 -8.22 2.72 16.04
C ASN A 175 -8.17 1.26 15.51
N PRO A 176 -7.73 0.29 16.32
CA PRO A 176 -7.53 -1.07 15.84
C PRO A 176 -8.85 -1.80 15.49
N ASP A 177 -9.99 -1.27 15.92
CA ASP A 177 -11.34 -1.71 15.57
C ASP A 177 -11.76 -1.28 14.15
N LYS A 178 -11.01 -0.39 13.50
CA LYS A 178 -11.38 0.16 12.17
C LYS A 178 -10.70 -0.53 11.00
N PHE A 179 -9.52 -1.11 11.18
CA PHE A 179 -8.71 -1.60 10.07
C PHE A 179 -8.42 -3.10 10.19
N CYS A 180 -8.57 -3.84 9.09
CA CYS A 180 -8.23 -5.26 9.00
C CYS A 180 -6.73 -5.49 8.83
N ALA A 181 -6.02 -4.57 8.17
CA ALA A 181 -4.56 -4.62 7.97
C ALA A 181 -3.99 -3.24 7.66
N ALA A 182 -2.68 -3.07 7.81
CA ALA A 182 -1.95 -1.86 7.45
C ALA A 182 -0.67 -2.15 6.67
N GLY A 183 -0.40 -1.32 5.64
CA GLY A 183 0.87 -1.24 4.91
C GLY A 183 1.68 -0.03 5.38
N VAL A 184 2.86 -0.25 5.92
CA VAL A 184 3.71 0.78 6.56
C VAL A 184 5.01 0.90 5.77
N ILE A 185 5.04 1.79 4.78
CA ILE A 185 6.12 1.90 3.79
C ILE A 185 7.10 3.00 4.20
N SER A 186 8.34 2.65 4.44
CA SER A 186 9.45 3.55 4.84
C SER A 186 9.01 4.63 5.85
N PRO A 187 8.40 4.25 6.99
CA PRO A 187 7.70 5.18 7.87
C PRO A 187 8.64 6.13 8.60
N ALA A 188 8.35 7.42 8.60
CA ALA A 188 9.12 8.43 9.30
C ALA A 188 8.84 8.45 10.82
N ILE A 189 9.16 7.37 11.52
CA ILE A 189 8.75 7.08 12.90
C ILE A 189 9.90 7.15 13.92
N TYR A 190 10.78 8.10 13.78
CA TYR A 190 11.95 8.25 14.65
C TYR A 190 11.61 8.12 16.14
N ASP A 191 12.34 7.27 16.84
CA ASP A 191 12.17 7.03 18.27
C ASP A 191 13.54 7.03 18.96
N PRO A 192 13.78 7.83 20.01
CA PRO A 192 12.78 8.67 20.70
C PRO A 192 12.49 10.01 20.00
N LEU A 193 13.38 10.53 19.17
CA LEU A 193 13.25 11.83 18.52
C LEU A 193 13.79 11.80 17.08
N PRO A 194 13.25 12.63 16.19
CA PRO A 194 13.82 12.78 14.84
C PRO A 194 15.21 13.45 14.92
N PRO A 195 16.11 13.09 13.98
CA PRO A 195 17.41 13.74 13.87
C PRO A 195 17.27 15.24 13.64
N GLU A 196 18.30 16.02 13.99
CA GLU A 196 18.29 17.49 13.86
C GLU A 196 18.00 17.97 12.43
N THR A 197 18.40 17.16 11.45
CA THR A 197 18.20 17.44 10.01
C THR A 197 16.82 17.06 9.50
N SER A 198 15.98 16.43 10.32
CA SER A 198 14.64 16.00 9.89
C SER A 198 13.69 17.16 9.70
N ALA A 199 13.00 17.17 8.56
CA ALA A 199 11.93 18.14 8.27
C ALA A 199 10.78 18.11 9.30
N SER A 200 10.59 16.98 10.01
CA SER A 200 9.59 16.89 11.08
C SER A 200 9.81 17.91 12.19
N ARG A 201 11.05 18.32 12.47
CA ARG A 201 11.35 19.34 13.49
C ARG A 201 10.86 20.74 13.13
N GLN A 202 10.60 20.99 11.85
CA GLN A 202 10.06 22.27 11.37
C GLN A 202 8.57 22.20 11.03
N THR A 203 7.98 21.01 11.19
CA THR A 203 6.57 20.78 10.88
C THR A 203 5.68 21.42 11.93
N PRO A 204 4.67 22.24 11.55
CA PRO A 204 3.78 22.92 12.49
C PRO A 204 3.09 21.99 13.50
N GLN A 205 2.88 20.74 13.16
CA GLN A 205 2.28 19.74 14.05
C GLN A 205 3.10 19.47 15.32
N PHE A 206 4.43 19.63 15.24
CA PHE A 206 5.37 19.34 16.33
C PHE A 206 6.10 20.58 16.84
N VAL A 207 5.64 21.78 16.43
CA VAL A 207 6.23 23.05 16.84
C VAL A 207 5.31 23.74 17.82
N ARG A 208 5.85 24.21 18.96
CA ARG A 208 5.18 25.05 19.93
C ARG A 208 6.05 26.28 20.23
N ASN A 209 5.45 27.42 20.27
CA ASN A 209 6.18 28.72 20.51
C ASN A 209 7.37 28.90 19.53
N GLY A 210 7.21 28.47 18.28
CA GLY A 210 8.23 28.60 17.25
C GLY A 210 9.39 27.59 17.32
N GLN A 211 9.36 26.64 18.25
CA GLN A 211 10.40 25.63 18.42
C GLN A 211 9.81 24.20 18.36
N PHE A 212 10.64 23.25 17.92
CA PHE A 212 10.28 21.84 17.98
C PHE A 212 10.04 21.42 19.44
N ASP A 213 8.89 20.81 19.67
CA ASP A 213 8.48 20.30 20.98
C ASP A 213 8.65 18.78 21.06
N PRO A 214 9.71 18.29 21.73
CA PRO A 214 9.98 16.87 21.89
C PRO A 214 8.84 16.08 22.53
N GLU A 215 8.12 16.69 23.47
CA GLU A 215 7.04 16.00 24.18
C GLU A 215 5.80 15.86 23.29
N THR A 216 5.49 16.85 22.47
CA THR A 216 4.46 16.71 21.44
C THR A 216 4.82 15.59 20.44
N TRP A 217 6.08 15.52 19.95
CA TRP A 217 6.51 14.43 19.10
C TRP A 217 6.33 13.06 19.76
N LYS A 218 6.87 12.87 20.95
CA LYS A 218 6.79 11.60 21.68
C LYS A 218 5.34 11.16 21.92
N SER A 219 4.47 12.08 22.34
CA SER A 219 3.06 11.78 22.66
C SER A 219 2.25 11.38 21.43
N LEU A 220 2.63 11.84 20.24
CA LEU A 220 1.96 11.57 18.98
C LEU A 220 2.56 10.38 18.22
N ASN A 221 3.77 9.95 18.58
CA ASN A 221 4.46 8.85 17.92
C ASN A 221 4.04 7.48 18.48
N TYR A 222 4.19 6.45 17.67
CA TYR A 222 3.75 5.07 17.94
C TYR A 222 4.19 4.53 19.30
N ALA A 223 5.39 4.87 19.75
CA ALA A 223 5.97 4.34 20.97
C ALA A 223 5.09 4.61 22.21
N SER A 224 4.47 5.79 22.29
CA SER A 224 3.56 6.16 23.38
C SER A 224 2.22 5.42 23.37
N GLN A 225 1.90 4.75 22.27
CA GLN A 225 0.59 4.12 22.06
C GLN A 225 0.62 2.61 22.31
N LEU A 226 1.81 1.98 22.37
CA LEU A 226 1.95 0.53 22.37
C LEU A 226 1.28 -0.14 23.58
N ASP A 227 1.35 0.45 24.76
CA ASP A 227 0.72 -0.13 25.95
C ASP A 227 -0.81 -0.06 25.85
N THR A 228 -1.35 1.08 25.40
CA THR A 228 -2.79 1.22 25.14
C THR A 228 -3.23 0.26 24.05
N TYR A 229 -2.46 0.15 22.96
CA TYR A 229 -2.73 -0.80 21.87
C TYR A 229 -2.72 -2.25 22.35
N LYS A 230 -1.76 -2.63 23.19
CA LYS A 230 -1.67 -3.97 23.77
C LYS A 230 -2.88 -4.31 24.62
N ALA A 231 -3.50 -3.33 25.26
CA ALA A 231 -4.71 -3.53 26.08
C ALA A 231 -6.01 -3.63 25.25
N GLN A 232 -6.00 -3.25 23.96
CA GLN A 232 -7.18 -3.35 23.09
C GLN A 232 -7.52 -4.80 22.73
N PRO A 233 -8.79 -5.11 22.43
CA PRO A 233 -9.20 -6.46 22.01
C PRO A 233 -8.81 -6.80 20.57
N PHE A 234 -8.55 -5.78 19.73
CA PHE A 234 -8.20 -5.95 18.32
C PHE A 234 -6.70 -5.80 18.08
N ARG A 235 -6.20 -6.50 17.06
CA ARG A 235 -4.86 -6.34 16.50
C ARG A 235 -4.98 -6.03 15.02
N VAL A 236 -4.17 -5.08 14.54
CA VAL A 236 -4.08 -4.77 13.11
C VAL A 236 -2.83 -5.45 12.55
N PRO A 237 -2.96 -6.47 11.70
CA PRO A 237 -1.84 -7.03 10.96
C PRO A 237 -1.08 -5.94 10.21
N MET A 238 0.26 -5.92 10.28
CA MET A 238 1.09 -4.86 9.70
C MET A 238 2.20 -5.42 8.82
N TRP A 239 2.30 -4.92 7.61
CA TRP A 239 3.42 -5.14 6.70
C TRP A 239 4.29 -3.89 6.68
N ILE A 240 5.54 -4.04 7.13
CA ILE A 240 6.51 -2.96 7.27
C ILE A 240 7.60 -3.18 6.24
N VAL A 241 8.00 -2.12 5.53
CA VAL A 241 9.12 -2.17 4.60
C VAL A 241 9.98 -0.91 4.70
N SER A 242 11.28 -1.06 4.47
CA SER A 242 12.22 0.05 4.30
C SER A 242 13.33 -0.33 3.32
N GLY A 243 13.88 0.65 2.60
CA GLY A 243 15.13 0.49 1.88
C GLY A 243 16.31 0.36 2.86
N ASP A 244 17.30 -0.49 2.51
CA ASP A 244 18.51 -0.70 3.33
C ASP A 244 19.47 0.50 3.28
N HIS A 245 19.42 1.27 2.19
CA HIS A 245 20.19 2.51 1.97
C HIS A 245 19.36 3.78 2.25
N ASP A 246 18.23 3.65 2.95
CA ASP A 246 17.37 4.80 3.26
C ASP A 246 18.17 5.90 3.98
N ARG A 247 18.46 6.99 3.26
CA ARG A 247 19.29 8.14 3.73
C ARG A 247 18.72 8.87 4.93
N LEU A 248 17.43 8.64 5.23
CA LEU A 248 16.78 9.22 6.40
C LEU A 248 16.92 8.30 7.64
N GLY A 249 17.61 7.17 7.52
CA GLY A 249 17.83 6.23 8.62
C GLY A 249 16.57 5.47 9.04
N ILE A 250 15.65 5.23 8.12
CA ILE A 250 14.37 4.59 8.44
C ILE A 250 14.50 3.10 8.70
N ALA A 251 15.44 2.39 8.04
CA ALA A 251 15.57 0.94 8.19
C ALA A 251 15.75 0.48 9.66
N PRO A 252 16.66 1.05 10.46
CA PRO A 252 16.76 0.70 11.89
C PRO A 252 15.51 1.07 12.69
N MET A 253 14.78 2.14 12.32
CA MET A 253 13.52 2.52 12.97
C MET A 253 12.41 1.50 12.65
N ALA A 254 12.32 1.05 11.41
CA ALA A 254 11.40 0.01 10.98
C ALA A 254 11.69 -1.34 11.68
N ALA A 255 12.96 -1.70 11.85
CA ALA A 255 13.35 -2.89 12.58
C ALA A 255 12.99 -2.82 14.08
N ASN A 256 13.18 -1.66 14.72
CA ASN A 256 12.76 -1.44 16.11
C ASN A 256 11.23 -1.50 16.25
N LEU A 257 10.47 -0.87 15.33
CA LEU A 257 9.01 -0.99 15.29
C LEU A 257 8.58 -2.45 15.19
N TYR A 258 9.15 -3.19 14.21
CA TYR A 258 8.87 -4.61 14.03
C TYR A 258 9.09 -5.39 15.32
N TRP A 259 10.24 -5.21 15.96
CA TRP A 259 10.58 -5.90 17.20
C TRP A 259 9.56 -5.63 18.31
N ARG A 260 9.18 -4.37 18.53
CA ARG A 260 8.18 -4.00 19.54
C ARG A 260 6.80 -4.58 19.23
N LEU A 261 6.34 -4.51 17.99
CA LEU A 261 5.06 -5.10 17.57
C LEU A 261 5.08 -6.63 17.65
N HIS A 262 6.23 -7.26 17.35
CA HIS A 262 6.38 -8.71 17.45
C HIS A 262 6.17 -9.22 18.89
N GLN A 263 6.50 -8.43 19.91
CA GLN A 263 6.19 -8.77 21.30
C GLN A 263 4.69 -8.74 21.63
N ILE A 264 3.89 -8.02 20.83
CA ILE A 264 2.45 -7.84 21.03
C ILE A 264 1.65 -8.77 20.12
N GLN A 265 2.07 -8.92 18.85
CA GLN A 265 1.36 -9.62 17.79
C GLN A 265 2.31 -10.42 16.86
N PRO A 266 3.01 -11.45 17.37
CA PRO A 266 4.12 -12.10 16.65
C PRO A 266 3.74 -12.75 15.32
N LYS A 267 2.45 -13.10 15.13
CA LYS A 267 1.94 -13.71 13.88
C LYS A 267 1.29 -12.71 12.93
N GLN A 268 1.28 -11.44 13.28
CA GLN A 268 0.53 -10.39 12.57
C GLN A 268 1.42 -9.17 12.27
N VAL A 269 2.72 -9.36 12.20
CA VAL A 269 3.66 -8.32 11.76
C VAL A 269 4.73 -8.95 10.89
N GLU A 270 4.98 -8.33 9.75
CA GLU A 270 6.05 -8.72 8.82
C GLU A 270 6.95 -7.51 8.55
N LEU A 271 8.26 -7.76 8.42
CA LEU A 271 9.25 -6.76 8.01
C LEU A 271 9.93 -7.22 6.74
N ARG A 272 10.12 -6.29 5.82
CA ARG A 272 11.01 -6.43 4.68
C ARG A 272 12.02 -5.29 4.69
N VAL A 273 13.27 -5.62 4.47
CA VAL A 273 14.31 -4.65 4.13
C VAL A 273 14.73 -4.97 2.70
N VAL A 274 14.58 -4.00 1.82
CA VAL A 274 14.81 -4.17 0.38
C VAL A 274 15.97 -3.28 -0.06
N ASP A 275 16.60 -3.62 -1.17
CA ASP A 275 17.58 -2.73 -1.81
C ASP A 275 16.90 -1.43 -2.25
N GLY A 276 17.38 -0.29 -1.77
CA GLY A 276 16.84 1.03 -2.14
C GLY A 276 17.01 2.11 -1.10
N ASP A 277 16.78 3.35 -1.52
CA ASP A 277 16.80 4.56 -0.69
C ASP A 277 15.36 5.03 -0.34
N HIS A 278 15.24 6.18 0.32
CA HIS A 278 13.98 6.89 0.57
C HIS A 278 13.50 7.60 -0.69
N GLU A 279 13.01 6.84 -1.67
CA GLU A 279 12.71 7.34 -3.01
C GLU A 279 11.50 6.66 -3.66
N TRP A 280 11.03 7.28 -4.76
CA TRP A 280 9.81 6.84 -5.44
C TRP A 280 9.87 5.40 -5.96
N MET A 281 11.03 4.93 -6.40
CA MET A 281 11.18 3.55 -6.88
C MET A 281 10.94 2.55 -5.76
N THR A 282 11.58 2.75 -4.61
CA THR A 282 11.39 1.90 -3.42
C THR A 282 9.94 1.86 -2.98
N PHE A 283 9.26 3.00 -2.96
CA PHE A 283 7.84 3.07 -2.53
C PHE A 283 6.91 2.43 -3.53
N ARG A 284 7.13 2.68 -4.84
CA ARG A 284 6.34 2.08 -5.92
C ARG A 284 6.47 0.56 -5.93
N ASP A 285 7.69 0.06 -5.82
CA ASP A 285 7.99 -1.38 -5.91
C ASP A 285 7.53 -2.12 -4.64
N ALA A 286 7.36 -1.41 -3.53
CA ALA A 286 6.78 -1.93 -2.27
C ALA A 286 5.24 -2.05 -2.32
N LEU A 287 4.55 -1.23 -3.11
CA LEU A 287 3.09 -1.16 -3.11
C LEU A 287 2.38 -2.49 -3.44
N PRO A 288 2.80 -3.24 -4.48
CA PRO A 288 2.16 -4.53 -4.78
C PRO A 288 2.17 -5.50 -3.60
N ALA A 289 3.33 -5.68 -2.95
CA ALA A 289 3.47 -6.59 -1.81
C ALA A 289 2.67 -6.12 -0.58
N ALA A 290 2.59 -4.82 -0.35
CA ALA A 290 1.75 -4.24 0.70
C ALA A 290 0.26 -4.54 0.46
N LEU A 291 -0.21 -4.40 -0.78
CA LEU A 291 -1.60 -4.68 -1.16
C LEU A 291 -1.93 -6.17 -1.11
N GLU A 292 -1.04 -7.04 -1.56
CA GLU A 292 -1.19 -8.50 -1.44
C GLU A 292 -1.26 -8.93 0.03
N TYR A 293 -0.41 -8.35 0.90
CA TYR A 293 -0.47 -8.61 2.33
C TYR A 293 -1.82 -8.16 2.93
N ILE A 294 -2.27 -6.96 2.60
CA ILE A 294 -3.56 -6.42 3.02
C ILE A 294 -4.69 -7.36 2.59
N GLU A 295 -4.73 -7.78 1.33
CA GLU A 295 -5.76 -8.70 0.84
C GLU A 295 -5.76 -10.01 1.62
N LYS A 296 -4.59 -10.62 1.79
CA LYS A 296 -4.42 -11.87 2.55
C LYS A 296 -4.93 -11.75 3.98
N GLU A 297 -4.60 -10.66 4.68
CA GLU A 297 -4.99 -10.49 6.09
C GLU A 297 -6.48 -10.14 6.24
N CYS A 298 -7.02 -9.31 5.34
CA CYS A 298 -8.42 -8.89 5.40
C CYS A 298 -9.41 -9.97 4.92
N THR A 299 -8.93 -11.03 4.28
CA THR A 299 -9.76 -12.18 3.84
C THR A 299 -9.69 -13.39 4.78
N LYS A 300 -8.84 -13.34 5.81
CA LYS A 300 -8.81 -14.40 6.81
C LYS A 300 -10.15 -14.50 7.56
N PRO A 301 -10.63 -15.72 7.82
CA PRO A 301 -11.75 -15.90 8.72
C PRO A 301 -11.45 -15.24 10.07
N SER A 302 -12.43 -14.50 10.60
CA SER A 302 -12.38 -13.84 11.91
C SER A 302 -12.50 -14.85 13.06
#